data_e03d9a648fd3593d5ac057a71da80f42
#
_entry.id   e03d9a648fd3593d5ac057a71da80f42
#
_cell.length_a   1.000
_cell.length_b   1.000
_cell.length_c   1.000
_cell.angle_alpha   90.00
_cell.angle_beta   90.00
_cell.angle_gamma   90.00
#
_symmetry.space_group_name_H-M   'P 1'
#
loop_
_entity.id
_entity.type
_entity.pdbx_description
1 polymer ?
#
loop_
_entity_poly.entity_id
_entity_poly.type
_entity_poly.pdbx_seq_one_letter_code
_entity_poly.pdbx_strand_id
1 'polypeptide(L)'
;MTTGAPRKEKPTVRPMRLASATAVLGFVSTLFLLSPGAAQVKVPPDFAFPQGKDSPGVVTFSHEFHKGKLDKCTACHTKVFKMKKGASGPLAMEKMKAGEQCGACHNGKTEVGGKVVFAADDKANCEKCHKK
;
A
#
# COMPACT_ATOMS: atom_id res chain seq x y z
N MET A 1 57.64 59.00 31.32
CA MET A 1 56.54 58.59 30.49
C MET A 1 57.03 57.39 29.65
N THR A 2 56.83 56.18 30.14
CA THR A 2 57.28 54.97 29.47
C THR A 2 56.07 54.03 29.27
N THR A 3 55.64 53.94 28.03
CA THR A 3 54.51 53.13 27.59
C THR A 3 54.98 51.67 27.39
N GLY A 4 54.53 50.77 28.29
CA GLY A 4 54.75 49.33 28.16
C GLY A 4 53.79 48.70 27.13
N ALA A 5 54.33 48.04 26.14
CA ALA A 5 53.57 47.28 25.16
C ALA A 5 53.03 45.94 25.76
N PRO A 6 51.83 45.50 25.40
CA PRO A 6 51.26 44.24 25.89
C PRO A 6 51.94 43.05 25.22
N ARG A 7 52.33 42.07 26.08
CA ARG A 7 52.90 40.79 25.68
C ARG A 7 51.82 39.88 25.10
N LYS A 8 51.99 39.48 23.85
CA LYS A 8 51.12 38.46 23.21
C LYS A 8 51.38 37.08 23.80
N GLU A 9 50.44 36.53 24.53
CA GLU A 9 50.44 35.15 24.95
C GLU A 9 50.10 34.22 23.76
N LYS A 10 50.96 33.25 23.54
CA LYS A 10 50.71 32.18 22.55
C LYS A 10 49.67 31.18 23.09
N PRO A 11 48.66 30.81 22.32
CA PRO A 11 47.72 29.77 22.76
C PRO A 11 48.42 28.43 22.81
N THR A 12 48.44 27.80 23.99
CA THR A 12 48.90 26.43 24.22
C THR A 12 47.84 25.49 23.70
N VAL A 13 48.10 24.86 22.56
CA VAL A 13 47.27 23.79 22.02
C VAL A 13 47.49 22.54 22.82
N ARG A 14 46.55 22.18 23.68
CA ARG A 14 46.56 20.88 24.38
C ARG A 14 46.26 19.76 23.36
N PRO A 15 47.07 18.67 23.31
CA PRO A 15 46.72 17.55 22.44
C PRO A 15 45.47 16.85 22.99
N MET A 16 44.38 16.94 22.25
CA MET A 16 43.13 16.25 22.51
C MET A 16 43.38 14.76 22.24
N ARG A 17 43.30 13.94 23.30
CA ARG A 17 43.52 12.50 23.23
C ARG A 17 42.49 11.84 22.28
N LEU A 18 42.99 11.24 21.20
CA LEU A 18 42.26 10.50 20.15
C LEU A 18 41.88 9.08 20.64
N ALA A 19 41.16 8.98 21.76
CA ALA A 19 40.89 7.64 22.36
C ALA A 19 39.40 7.26 22.39
N SER A 20 38.48 8.07 21.82
CA SER A 20 37.05 7.80 21.96
C SER A 20 36.29 7.62 20.63
N ALA A 21 36.98 7.63 19.48
CA ALA A 21 36.29 7.57 18.18
C ALA A 21 35.98 6.14 17.70
N THR A 22 36.64 5.13 18.21
CA THR A 22 36.47 3.75 17.73
C THR A 22 35.27 2.99 18.34
N ALA A 23 34.82 3.36 19.54
CA ALA A 23 33.69 2.70 20.20
C ALA A 23 32.34 3.10 19.67
N VAL A 24 32.19 4.35 19.12
CA VAL A 24 30.91 4.85 18.62
C VAL A 24 30.59 4.30 17.22
N LEU A 25 31.60 4.04 16.39
CA LEU A 25 31.38 3.46 15.06
C LEU A 25 30.87 2.01 15.12
N GLY A 26 31.30 1.23 16.11
CA GLY A 26 30.85 -0.16 16.27
C GLY A 26 29.40 -0.29 16.70
N PHE A 27 28.88 0.67 17.46
CA PHE A 27 27.50 0.62 17.97
C PHE A 27 26.45 1.05 16.93
N VAL A 28 26.81 1.97 16.04
CA VAL A 28 25.91 2.42 14.95
C VAL A 28 25.78 1.34 13.87
N SER A 29 26.85 0.54 13.63
CA SER A 29 26.83 -0.51 12.60
C SER A 29 25.97 -1.71 12.96
N THR A 30 25.81 -2.05 14.26
CA THR A 30 24.97 -3.17 14.72
C THR A 30 23.49 -2.84 14.76
N LEU A 31 23.12 -1.56 14.87
CA LEU A 31 21.70 -1.15 14.91
C LEU A 31 21.02 -1.18 13.54
N PHE A 32 21.81 -1.17 12.45
CA PHE A 32 21.28 -1.15 11.07
C PHE A 32 20.87 -2.53 10.55
N LEU A 33 21.22 -3.63 11.25
CA LEU A 33 20.90 -5.00 10.82
C LEU A 33 19.58 -5.55 11.37
N LEU A 34 18.92 -4.82 12.28
CA LEU A 34 17.56 -5.15 12.73
C LEU A 34 16.52 -4.32 11.95
N SER A 35 16.53 -4.44 10.62
CA SER A 35 15.36 -4.01 9.87
C SER A 35 14.19 -4.94 10.23
N PRO A 36 13.11 -4.45 10.85
CA PRO A 36 11.93 -5.28 11.06
C PRO A 36 11.46 -5.70 9.66
N GLY A 37 11.58 -6.99 9.36
CA GLY A 37 11.04 -7.53 8.12
C GLY A 37 9.58 -7.14 8.05
N ALA A 38 9.20 -6.32 7.08
CA ALA A 38 7.82 -5.95 6.88
C ALA A 38 7.03 -7.25 6.69
N ALA A 39 6.19 -7.59 7.66
CA ALA A 39 5.34 -8.76 7.57
C ALA A 39 4.47 -8.63 6.32
N GLN A 40 4.76 -9.41 5.30
CA GLN A 40 3.99 -9.43 4.06
C GLN A 40 2.61 -10.00 4.36
N VAL A 41 1.59 -9.17 4.30
CA VAL A 41 0.21 -9.62 4.43
C VAL A 41 -0.11 -10.50 3.23
N LYS A 42 -0.22 -11.82 3.49
CA LYS A 42 -0.62 -12.80 2.48
C LYS A 42 -2.09 -12.59 2.13
N VAL A 43 -2.37 -12.28 0.88
CA VAL A 43 -3.75 -12.18 0.38
C VAL A 43 -4.32 -13.57 0.09
N PRO A 44 -5.65 -13.76 0.20
CA PRO A 44 -6.29 -15.00 -0.22
C PRO A 44 -6.06 -15.27 -1.71
N PRO A 45 -6.04 -16.55 -2.12
CA PRO A 45 -5.94 -16.90 -3.54
C PRO A 45 -7.18 -16.43 -4.31
N ASP A 46 -7.04 -16.38 -5.62
CA ASP A 46 -8.13 -16.09 -6.53
C ASP A 46 -9.29 -17.08 -6.34
N PHE A 47 -10.50 -16.62 -6.49
CA PHE A 47 -11.68 -17.46 -6.36
C PHE A 47 -12.78 -17.04 -7.35
N ALA A 48 -13.55 -18.05 -7.80
CA ALA A 48 -14.72 -17.82 -8.62
C ALA A 48 -15.96 -17.58 -7.76
N PHE A 49 -16.82 -16.68 -8.23
CA PHE A 49 -18.17 -16.54 -7.69
C PHE A 49 -19.10 -17.61 -8.28
N PRO A 50 -20.12 -18.07 -7.52
CA PRO A 50 -21.16 -18.91 -8.09
C PRO A 50 -21.81 -18.23 -9.31
N GLN A 51 -21.90 -18.93 -10.42
CA GLN A 51 -22.55 -18.41 -11.62
C GLN A 51 -24.07 -18.37 -11.41
N GLY A 52 -24.64 -17.16 -11.52
CA GLY A 52 -26.10 -16.99 -11.51
C GLY A 52 -26.73 -17.56 -12.79
N LYS A 53 -28.04 -17.83 -12.74
CA LYS A 53 -28.80 -18.43 -13.84
C LYS A 53 -28.67 -17.64 -15.15
N ASP A 54 -28.71 -16.30 -15.04
CA ASP A 54 -28.67 -15.38 -16.17
C ASP A 54 -27.28 -14.76 -16.40
N SER A 55 -26.25 -15.31 -15.75
CA SER A 55 -24.89 -14.82 -15.89
C SER A 55 -24.27 -15.27 -17.21
N PRO A 56 -23.67 -14.38 -18.01
CA PRO A 56 -23.07 -14.73 -19.30
C PRO A 56 -21.78 -15.54 -19.17
N GLY A 57 -21.27 -15.75 -17.96
CA GLY A 57 -20.08 -16.54 -17.70
C GLY A 57 -19.64 -16.45 -16.25
N VAL A 58 -18.60 -17.23 -15.90
CA VAL A 58 -18.02 -17.25 -14.56
C VAL A 58 -17.24 -15.96 -14.30
N VAL A 59 -17.34 -15.43 -13.08
CA VAL A 59 -16.54 -14.29 -12.62
C VAL A 59 -15.51 -14.75 -11.61
N THR A 60 -14.24 -14.60 -11.93
CA THR A 60 -13.13 -14.87 -11.01
C THR A 60 -12.59 -13.55 -10.45
N PHE A 61 -12.43 -13.47 -9.14
CA PHE A 61 -11.85 -12.34 -8.46
C PHE A 61 -10.41 -12.63 -8.04
N SER A 62 -9.50 -11.75 -8.41
CA SER A 62 -8.11 -11.80 -7.99
C SER A 62 -7.82 -10.73 -6.94
N HIS A 63 -7.51 -11.17 -5.72
CA HIS A 63 -7.03 -10.28 -4.67
C HIS A 63 -5.68 -9.67 -5.02
N GLU A 64 -4.78 -10.46 -5.60
CA GLU A 64 -3.43 -10.00 -5.95
C GLU A 64 -3.49 -8.85 -6.96
N PHE A 65 -4.32 -9.00 -8.01
CA PHE A 65 -4.50 -7.94 -9.00
C PHE A 65 -5.04 -6.65 -8.39
N HIS A 66 -6.08 -6.74 -7.55
CA HIS A 66 -6.72 -5.57 -6.94
C HIS A 66 -5.81 -4.92 -5.87
N LYS A 67 -5.13 -5.72 -5.05
CA LYS A 67 -4.13 -5.23 -4.10
C LYS A 67 -3.00 -4.48 -4.79
N GLY A 68 -2.55 -4.94 -5.96
CA GLY A 68 -1.54 -4.24 -6.75
C GLY A 68 -2.00 -2.89 -7.31
N LYS A 69 -3.30 -2.57 -7.24
CA LYS A 69 -3.88 -1.28 -7.64
C LYS A 69 -4.31 -0.41 -6.47
N LEU A 70 -4.58 -1.03 -5.32
CA LEU A 70 -5.12 -0.39 -4.12
C LEU A 70 -4.22 -0.73 -2.93
N ASP A 71 -3.54 0.26 -2.37
CA ASP A 71 -2.55 0.06 -1.29
C ASP A 71 -3.16 -0.40 0.04
N LYS A 72 -4.49 -0.26 0.22
CA LYS A 72 -5.16 -0.50 1.49
C LYS A 72 -6.28 -1.52 1.36
N CYS A 73 -6.23 -2.58 2.16
CA CYS A 73 -7.31 -3.58 2.27
C CYS A 73 -8.66 -2.93 2.62
N THR A 74 -8.63 -1.85 3.40
CA THR A 74 -9.81 -1.09 3.82
C THR A 74 -10.49 -0.31 2.69
N ALA A 75 -9.88 -0.21 1.51
CA ALA A 75 -10.54 0.36 0.34
C ALA A 75 -11.78 -0.45 -0.07
N CYS A 76 -11.71 -1.79 0.08
CA CYS A 76 -12.82 -2.71 -0.21
C CYS A 76 -13.48 -3.24 1.05
N HIS A 77 -12.67 -3.71 2.03
CA HIS A 77 -13.16 -4.25 3.29
C HIS A 77 -13.28 -3.10 4.29
N THR A 78 -14.22 -3.22 4.90
CA THR A 78 -15.43 -3.29 5.55
C THR A 78 -16.50 -2.34 4.96
N LYS A 79 -16.09 -1.45 4.04
CA LYS A 79 -16.98 -0.46 3.42
C LYS A 79 -17.88 -1.09 2.34
N VAL A 80 -17.28 -1.86 1.43
CA VAL A 80 -17.97 -2.46 0.27
C VAL A 80 -18.23 -3.95 0.51
N PHE A 81 -17.21 -4.67 1.02
CA PHE A 81 -17.29 -6.11 1.28
C PHE A 81 -16.91 -6.44 2.72
N LYS A 82 -17.60 -7.41 3.30
CA LYS A 82 -17.22 -8.01 4.57
C LYS A 82 -16.01 -8.93 4.39
N MET A 83 -15.18 -9.08 5.43
CA MET A 83 -13.98 -9.92 5.38
C MET A 83 -14.25 -11.40 5.13
N LYS A 84 -15.41 -11.89 5.56
CA LYS A 84 -15.80 -13.30 5.39
C LYS A 84 -16.46 -13.50 4.02
N LYS A 85 -15.95 -14.46 3.25
CA LYS A 85 -16.54 -14.88 1.96
C LYS A 85 -18.04 -15.19 2.11
N GLY A 86 -18.85 -14.67 1.22
CA GLY A 86 -20.31 -14.82 1.22
C GLY A 86 -21.08 -13.92 2.19
N ALA A 87 -20.42 -13.27 3.15
CA ALA A 87 -21.11 -12.46 4.14
C ALA A 87 -21.64 -11.11 3.60
N SER A 88 -21.21 -10.71 2.41
CA SER A 88 -21.72 -9.49 1.72
C SER A 88 -22.98 -9.76 0.89
N GLY A 89 -23.52 -10.97 0.94
CA GLY A 89 -24.67 -11.40 0.16
C GLY A 89 -24.33 -11.72 -1.30
N PRO A 90 -25.33 -12.08 -2.10
CA PRO A 90 -25.16 -12.39 -3.51
C PRO A 90 -24.71 -11.16 -4.30
N LEU A 91 -23.86 -11.38 -5.29
CA LEU A 91 -23.51 -10.35 -6.27
C LEU A 91 -24.65 -10.23 -7.30
N ALA A 92 -25.01 -9.00 -7.63
CA ALA A 92 -26.07 -8.73 -8.60
C ALA A 92 -25.72 -7.49 -9.43
N MET A 93 -26.00 -7.55 -10.73
CA MET A 93 -25.71 -6.43 -11.64
C MET A 93 -26.50 -5.17 -11.29
N GLU A 94 -27.73 -5.31 -10.75
CA GLU A 94 -28.55 -4.18 -10.28
C GLU A 94 -27.85 -3.40 -9.16
N LYS A 95 -27.22 -4.11 -8.21
CA LYS A 95 -26.44 -3.49 -7.15
C LYS A 95 -25.18 -2.80 -7.69
N MET A 96 -24.53 -3.40 -8.67
CA MET A 96 -23.35 -2.79 -9.31
C MET A 96 -23.72 -1.51 -10.06
N LYS A 97 -24.87 -1.48 -10.78
CA LYS A 97 -25.41 -0.28 -11.40
C LYS A 97 -25.78 0.80 -10.40
N ALA A 98 -26.23 0.41 -9.21
CA ALA A 98 -26.50 1.32 -8.09
C ALA A 98 -25.24 1.85 -7.40
N GLY A 99 -24.04 1.48 -7.83
CA GLY A 99 -22.78 1.87 -7.22
C GLY A 99 -22.40 1.07 -5.98
N GLU A 100 -23.04 -0.08 -5.77
CA GLU A 100 -22.70 -1.01 -4.69
C GLU A 100 -21.77 -2.12 -5.18
N GLN A 101 -21.22 -2.89 -4.26
CA GLN A 101 -20.34 -4.03 -4.55
C GLN A 101 -19.20 -3.63 -5.50
N CYS A 102 -18.94 -4.37 -6.57
CA CYS A 102 -17.92 -4.02 -7.55
C CYS A 102 -18.17 -2.66 -8.22
N GLY A 103 -19.45 -2.25 -8.35
CA GLY A 103 -19.87 -0.96 -8.92
C GLY A 103 -19.42 0.25 -8.09
N ALA A 104 -19.04 0.07 -6.83
CA ALA A 104 -18.47 1.15 -6.01
C ALA A 104 -17.20 1.76 -6.64
N CYS A 105 -16.43 0.94 -7.38
CA CYS A 105 -15.26 1.40 -8.13
C CYS A 105 -15.45 1.23 -9.65
N HIS A 106 -16.08 0.14 -10.10
CA HIS A 106 -16.34 -0.13 -11.52
C HIS A 106 -17.57 0.61 -12.03
N ASN A 107 -17.53 1.93 -11.99
CA ASN A 107 -18.63 2.85 -12.36
C ASN A 107 -18.28 3.79 -13.52
N GLY A 108 -17.10 3.65 -14.13
CA GLY A 108 -16.65 4.52 -15.22
C GLY A 108 -16.26 5.94 -14.81
N LYS A 109 -16.18 6.23 -13.50
CA LYS A 109 -15.84 7.56 -12.95
C LYS A 109 -14.75 7.51 -11.90
N THR A 110 -14.65 6.43 -11.13
CA THR A 110 -13.64 6.25 -10.10
C THR A 110 -12.27 6.14 -10.73
N GLU A 111 -11.30 6.88 -10.18
CA GLU A 111 -9.91 6.81 -10.61
C GLU A 111 -9.07 6.00 -9.61
N VAL A 112 -8.22 5.13 -10.15
CA VAL A 112 -7.24 4.36 -9.40
C VAL A 112 -5.89 4.43 -10.13
N GLY A 113 -4.87 4.92 -9.44
CA GLY A 113 -3.55 5.09 -10.03
C GLY A 113 -3.54 5.99 -11.28
N GLY A 114 -4.34 7.05 -11.29
CA GLY A 114 -4.45 8.00 -12.40
C GLY A 114 -5.19 7.46 -13.63
N LYS A 115 -5.91 6.34 -13.50
CA LYS A 115 -6.72 5.76 -14.58
C LYS A 115 -8.17 5.56 -14.13
N VAL A 116 -9.09 5.91 -14.99
CA VAL A 116 -10.52 5.65 -14.77
C VAL A 116 -10.79 4.14 -14.83
N VAL A 117 -11.44 3.63 -13.79
CA VAL A 117 -11.87 2.23 -13.71
C VAL A 117 -13.09 2.04 -14.62
N PHE A 118 -13.06 1.02 -15.47
CA PHE A 118 -14.14 0.76 -16.41
C PHE A 118 -15.49 0.53 -15.72
N ALA A 119 -16.59 0.92 -16.38
CA ALA A 119 -17.94 0.71 -15.89
C ALA A 119 -18.37 -0.76 -16.03
N ALA A 120 -18.90 -1.35 -14.96
CA ALA A 120 -19.40 -2.73 -14.96
C ALA A 120 -20.72 -2.89 -15.74
N ASP A 121 -21.50 -1.82 -15.90
CA ASP A 121 -22.78 -1.79 -16.60
C ASP A 121 -22.66 -1.48 -18.11
N ASP A 122 -21.46 -1.14 -18.58
CA ASP A 122 -21.21 -0.99 -20.00
C ASP A 122 -21.07 -2.37 -20.66
N LYS A 123 -21.89 -2.63 -21.67
CA LYS A 123 -21.93 -3.89 -22.43
C LYS A 123 -20.58 -4.27 -23.05
N ALA A 124 -19.77 -3.31 -23.44
CA ALA A 124 -18.42 -3.53 -23.97
C ALA A 124 -17.45 -4.13 -22.93
N ASN A 125 -17.81 -4.09 -21.67
CA ASN A 125 -16.95 -4.54 -20.55
C ASN A 125 -17.39 -5.89 -19.96
N CYS A 126 -18.46 -6.51 -20.41
CA CYS A 126 -18.99 -7.77 -19.85
C CYS A 126 -17.90 -8.87 -19.77
N GLU A 127 -17.13 -9.07 -20.82
CA GLU A 127 -16.10 -10.09 -20.91
C GLU A 127 -14.85 -9.80 -20.05
N LYS A 128 -14.73 -8.58 -19.52
CA LYS A 128 -13.63 -8.28 -18.58
C LYS A 128 -13.82 -9.00 -17.26
N CYS A 129 -15.07 -9.23 -16.87
CA CYS A 129 -15.42 -9.96 -15.65
C CYS A 129 -15.89 -11.38 -15.95
N HIS A 130 -16.85 -11.52 -16.90
CA HIS A 130 -17.44 -12.81 -17.23
C HIS A 130 -16.60 -13.59 -18.25
N LYS A 131 -16.16 -14.78 -17.87
CA LYS A 131 -15.38 -15.69 -18.73
C LYS A 131 -16.29 -16.86 -19.15
N LYS A 132 -16.27 -17.16 -20.44
CA LYS A 132 -16.92 -18.35 -21.02
C LYS A 132 -16.04 -19.57 -20.87
#